data_1c26f5a9a13b58a2fa89dcf6a3c144f4
#
_entry.id   1c26f5a9a13b58a2fa89dcf6a3c144f4
#
_cell.length_a   1.000
_cell.length_b   1.000
_cell.length_c   1.000
_cell.angle_alpha   90.00
_cell.angle_beta   90.00
_cell.angle_gamma   90.00
#
_symmetry.space_group_name_H-M   'P 1'
#
loop_
_entity.id
_entity.type
_entity.pdbx_description
1 polymer ?
#
loop_
_entity_poly.entity_id
_entity_poly.type
_entity_poly.pdbx_seq_one_letter_code
_entity_poly.pdbx_strand_id
1 'polypeptide(L)'
;MSALAADDPSPTGLRPMREDDLDAVMEVERRAYPFPWTRGIFRDCLRAGYPAWVLERHGELIGYAVLSIAAGEAHILNLCAAPEVQREGHGRRLLRALLQVARGHRAERVFLEVRPSNDAAIALYHGEGFNEIGRRPRYYPAIGGREDALVMALELL
;
A
#
# COMPACT_ATOMS: atom_id res chain seq x y z
N MET A 1 14.12 8.95 23.30
CA MET A 1 13.91 9.43 22.82
C MET A 1 13.64 9.56 22.08
N SER A 2 13.80 9.53 22.31
CA SER A 2 13.49 10.09 21.78
C SER A 2 12.96 10.25 21.15
N ALA A 3 13.25 10.14 21.56
CA ALA A 3 12.70 10.58 21.19
C ALA A 3 11.95 10.63 20.60
N LEU A 4 11.99 10.55 21.01
CA LEU A 4 11.25 10.81 20.64
C LEU A 4 10.58 10.92 20.31
N ALA A 5 10.88 10.49 20.75
CA ALA A 5 10.25 10.83 20.61
C ALA A 5 9.78 11.17 20.69
N ALA A 6 10.17 10.89 21.29
CA ALA A 6 9.83 11.45 21.48
C ALA A 6 9.52 12.20 21.31
N ASP A 7 9.92 11.74 21.63
CA ASP A 7 9.83 12.98 21.25
C ASP A 7 8.99 13.39 20.19
N ASP A 8 8.47 12.54 19.63
CA ASP A 8 7.56 12.97 18.62
C ASP A 8 6.25 13.35 19.30
N PRO A 9 5.96 14.62 19.40
CA PRO A 9 4.68 15.01 19.96
C PRO A 9 3.54 14.63 19.03
N SER A 10 3.87 14.09 17.83
CA SER A 10 2.91 13.68 16.79
C SER A 10 3.09 12.22 16.51
N PRO A 11 2.70 11.31 17.40
CA PRO A 11 2.94 9.91 17.14
C PRO A 11 2.22 9.49 15.87
N THR A 12 3.03 9.03 14.92
CA THR A 12 2.54 8.39 13.71
C THR A 12 2.73 6.90 13.90
N GLY A 13 1.64 6.16 13.98
CA GLY A 13 1.68 4.76 14.31
C GLY A 13 1.02 3.87 13.28
N LEU A 14 1.61 2.69 13.08
CA LEU A 14 1.03 1.63 12.27
C LEU A 14 0.29 0.66 13.16
N ARG A 15 -0.88 0.24 12.74
CA ARG A 15 -1.64 -0.82 13.40
C ARG A 15 -2.46 -1.61 12.40
N PRO A 16 -2.92 -2.83 12.76
CA PRO A 16 -3.78 -3.60 11.87
C PRO A 16 -5.06 -2.85 11.52
N MET A 17 -5.49 -2.98 10.28
CA MET A 17 -6.77 -2.43 9.81
C MET A 17 -7.92 -3.27 10.32
N ARG A 18 -9.01 -2.61 10.71
CA ARG A 18 -10.25 -3.26 11.16
C ARG A 18 -11.41 -2.78 10.30
N GLU A 19 -12.52 -3.51 10.33
CA GLU A 19 -13.70 -3.08 9.56
C GLU A 19 -14.18 -1.69 9.99
N ASP A 20 -13.98 -1.32 11.26
CA ASP A 20 -14.35 0.01 11.76
C ASP A 20 -13.54 1.13 11.08
N ASP A 21 -12.40 0.79 10.47
CA ASP A 21 -11.57 1.79 9.78
C ASP A 21 -12.08 2.10 8.37
N LEU A 22 -13.02 1.31 7.84
CA LEU A 22 -13.33 1.39 6.42
C LEU A 22 -13.99 2.71 6.01
N ASP A 23 -14.70 3.40 6.91
CA ASP A 23 -15.22 4.74 6.58
C ASP A 23 -14.07 5.69 6.26
N ALA A 24 -13.05 5.72 7.12
CA ALA A 24 -11.89 6.59 6.93
C ALA A 24 -11.04 6.15 5.74
N VAL A 25 -10.86 4.83 5.56
CA VAL A 25 -10.14 4.28 4.42
C VAL A 25 -10.80 4.70 3.11
N MET A 26 -12.13 4.54 3.03
CA MET A 26 -12.85 4.89 1.81
C MET A 26 -12.80 6.38 1.50
N GLU A 27 -12.77 7.22 2.55
CA GLU A 27 -12.62 8.65 2.32
C GLU A 27 -11.30 8.98 1.64
N VAL A 28 -10.21 8.36 2.10
CA VAL A 28 -8.90 8.54 1.47
C VAL A 28 -8.88 7.92 0.07
N GLU A 29 -9.39 6.71 -0.07
CA GLU A 29 -9.39 5.98 -1.34
C GLU A 29 -10.08 6.79 -2.44
N ARG A 30 -11.25 7.35 -2.14
CA ARG A 30 -12.02 8.14 -3.11
C ARG A 30 -11.30 9.42 -3.54
N ARG A 31 -10.54 10.05 -2.61
CA ARG A 31 -9.79 11.27 -2.92
C ARG A 31 -8.49 10.96 -3.66
N ALA A 32 -7.90 9.80 -3.42
CA ALA A 32 -6.61 9.45 -3.96
C ALA A 32 -6.70 8.90 -5.39
N TYR A 33 -7.79 8.24 -5.74
CA TYR A 33 -7.90 7.50 -7.00
C TYR A 33 -9.16 7.84 -7.78
N PRO A 34 -9.06 8.01 -9.11
CA PRO A 34 -10.24 8.23 -9.96
C PRO A 34 -11.09 6.97 -10.08
N PHE A 35 -10.51 5.78 -9.88
CA PHE A 35 -11.22 4.51 -9.93
C PHE A 35 -10.94 3.73 -8.65
N PRO A 36 -11.57 4.13 -7.53
CA PRO A 36 -11.25 3.56 -6.22
C PRO A 36 -11.79 2.15 -6.06
N TRP A 37 -11.15 1.39 -5.17
CA TRP A 37 -11.74 0.15 -4.65
C TRP A 37 -13.04 0.48 -3.95
N THR A 38 -13.94 -0.50 -3.88
CA THR A 38 -15.17 -0.36 -3.09
C THR A 38 -14.91 -0.79 -1.65
N ARG A 39 -15.80 -0.37 -0.75
CA ARG A 39 -15.76 -0.84 0.63
C ARG A 39 -15.81 -2.37 0.68
N GLY A 40 -16.62 -3.00 -0.19
CA GLY A 40 -16.74 -4.45 -0.24
C GLY A 40 -15.44 -5.16 -0.53
N ILE A 41 -14.61 -4.59 -1.42
CA ILE A 41 -13.29 -5.16 -1.74
C ILE A 41 -12.41 -5.15 -0.48
N PHE A 42 -12.35 -4.02 0.23
CA PHE A 42 -11.58 -3.96 1.47
C PHE A 42 -12.08 -4.94 2.51
N ARG A 43 -13.41 -5.02 2.68
CA ARG A 43 -14.01 -5.93 3.65
C ARG A 43 -13.67 -7.39 3.32
N ASP A 44 -13.72 -7.75 2.03
CA ASP A 44 -13.39 -9.10 1.60
C ASP A 44 -11.94 -9.43 1.90
N CYS A 45 -11.02 -8.48 1.71
CA CYS A 45 -9.61 -8.67 2.06
C CYS A 45 -9.45 -8.94 3.56
N LEU A 46 -10.13 -8.15 4.40
CA LEU A 46 -10.04 -8.33 5.84
C LEU A 46 -10.62 -9.69 6.26
N ARG A 47 -11.74 -10.09 5.69
CA ARG A 47 -12.39 -11.36 6.02
C ARG A 47 -11.61 -12.56 5.51
N ALA A 48 -10.84 -12.37 4.42
CA ALA A 48 -9.94 -13.41 3.93
C ALA A 48 -8.68 -13.54 4.79
N GLY A 49 -8.47 -12.64 5.75
CA GLY A 49 -7.30 -12.67 6.61
C GLY A 49 -6.05 -12.08 5.99
N TYR A 50 -6.19 -11.28 4.95
CA TYR A 50 -5.03 -10.63 4.33
C TYR A 50 -4.43 -9.61 5.30
N PRO A 51 -3.09 -9.59 5.47
CA PRO A 51 -2.45 -8.54 6.25
C PRO A 51 -2.81 -7.16 5.71
N ALA A 52 -3.38 -6.34 6.56
CA ALA A 52 -3.78 -4.99 6.20
C ALA A 52 -3.45 -4.05 7.36
N TRP A 53 -2.96 -2.86 7.04
CA TRP A 53 -2.43 -1.92 8.02
C TRP A 53 -2.97 -0.53 7.76
N VAL A 54 -3.17 0.22 8.83
CA VAL A 54 -3.45 1.66 8.73
C VAL A 54 -2.34 2.43 9.42
N LEU A 55 -2.08 3.61 8.91
CA LEU A 55 -1.13 4.56 9.47
C LEU A 55 -1.93 5.73 10.02
N GLU A 56 -1.75 6.02 11.30
CA GLU A 56 -2.45 7.11 11.97
C GLU A 56 -1.48 8.15 12.45
N ARG A 57 -1.92 9.41 12.45
CA ARG A 57 -1.20 10.51 13.07
C ARG A 57 -2.24 11.35 13.81
N HIS A 58 -2.04 11.52 15.12
CA HIS A 58 -2.99 12.26 15.99
C HIS A 58 -4.41 11.69 15.90
N GLY A 59 -4.52 10.36 15.81
CA GLY A 59 -5.83 9.72 15.71
C GLY A 59 -6.48 9.80 14.35
N GLU A 60 -5.85 10.45 13.38
CA GLU A 60 -6.38 10.58 12.02
C GLU A 60 -5.69 9.57 11.10
N LEU A 61 -6.48 8.85 10.30
CA LEU A 61 -5.96 7.89 9.34
C LEU A 61 -5.37 8.64 8.16
N ILE A 62 -4.07 8.45 7.92
CA ILE A 62 -3.34 9.13 6.85
C ILE A 62 -2.75 8.18 5.81
N GLY A 63 -2.95 6.88 5.96
CA GLY A 63 -2.50 5.92 4.96
C GLY A 63 -2.92 4.50 5.33
N TYR A 64 -2.77 3.59 4.38
CA TYR A 64 -3.13 2.18 4.56
C TYR A 64 -2.48 1.33 3.49
N ALA A 65 -2.45 0.03 3.75
CA ALA A 65 -1.90 -0.93 2.81
C ALA A 65 -2.52 -2.29 3.01
N VAL A 66 -2.63 -3.07 1.94
CA VAL A 66 -3.17 -4.43 1.95
C VAL A 66 -2.22 -5.34 1.20
N LEU A 67 -1.93 -6.49 1.79
CA LEU A 67 -0.98 -7.47 1.28
C LEU A 67 -1.64 -8.85 1.27
N SER A 68 -1.43 -9.64 0.23
CA SER A 68 -1.78 -11.06 0.27
C SER A 68 -0.51 -11.89 0.23
N ILE A 69 -0.51 -13.03 0.91
CA ILE A 69 0.65 -13.93 0.97
C ILE A 69 0.16 -15.35 0.71
N ALA A 70 0.75 -15.99 -0.29
CA ALA A 70 0.42 -17.38 -0.63
C ALA A 70 1.59 -18.02 -1.35
N ALA A 71 1.87 -19.29 -1.03
CA ALA A 71 2.85 -20.11 -1.74
C ALA A 71 4.23 -19.44 -1.89
N GLY A 72 4.69 -18.77 -0.84
CA GLY A 72 6.02 -18.14 -0.85
C GLY A 72 6.07 -16.80 -1.55
N GLU A 73 4.93 -16.26 -2.00
CA GLU A 73 4.89 -14.97 -2.68
C GLU A 73 3.97 -14.01 -1.92
N ALA A 74 4.40 -12.75 -1.83
CA ALA A 74 3.59 -11.68 -1.29
C ALA A 74 3.17 -10.76 -2.44
N HIS A 75 1.93 -10.30 -2.41
CA HIS A 75 1.39 -9.42 -3.44
C HIS A 75 0.84 -8.17 -2.76
N ILE A 76 1.41 -7.01 -3.07
CA ILE A 76 0.89 -5.75 -2.56
C ILE A 76 -0.35 -5.39 -3.40
N LEU A 77 -1.51 -5.40 -2.76
CA LEU A 77 -2.78 -5.17 -3.44
C LEU A 77 -3.18 -3.71 -3.43
N ASN A 78 -2.81 -2.97 -2.38
CA ASN A 78 -3.10 -1.55 -2.28
C ASN A 78 -2.09 -0.93 -1.32
N LEU A 79 -1.61 0.26 -1.64
CA LEU A 79 -0.69 1.03 -0.81
C LEU A 79 -0.99 2.51 -1.08
N CYS A 80 -1.44 3.22 -0.08
CA CYS A 80 -1.91 4.59 -0.27
C CYS A 80 -1.55 5.47 0.92
N ALA A 81 -1.00 6.66 0.62
CA ALA A 81 -0.91 7.76 1.58
C ALA A 81 -1.94 8.81 1.18
N ALA A 82 -2.61 9.41 2.16
CA ALA A 82 -3.62 10.43 1.88
C ALA A 82 -3.01 11.56 1.06
N PRO A 83 -3.75 12.12 0.08
CA PRO A 83 -3.17 13.13 -0.82
C PRO A 83 -2.55 14.33 -0.10
N GLU A 84 -3.14 14.76 1.01
CA GLU A 84 -2.66 15.94 1.75
C GLU A 84 -1.35 15.71 2.50
N VAL A 85 -0.91 14.46 2.66
CA VAL A 85 0.34 14.13 3.35
C VAL A 85 1.33 13.39 2.47
N GLN A 86 1.11 13.39 1.16
CA GLN A 86 2.06 12.76 0.23
C GLN A 86 3.38 13.53 0.24
N ARG A 87 4.47 12.82 -0.11
CA ARG A 87 5.85 13.33 -0.10
C ARG A 87 6.41 13.55 1.29
N GLU A 88 5.74 13.04 2.34
CA GLU A 88 6.26 13.10 3.72
C GLU A 88 6.88 11.77 4.15
N GLY A 89 7.02 10.82 3.24
CA GLY A 89 7.65 9.52 3.55
C GLY A 89 6.70 8.46 4.09
N HIS A 90 5.39 8.70 4.09
CA HIS A 90 4.43 7.74 4.63
C HIS A 90 4.27 6.51 3.74
N GLY A 91 4.29 6.68 2.42
CA GLY A 91 4.25 5.55 1.49
C GLY A 91 5.43 4.61 1.68
N ARG A 92 6.62 5.17 1.85
CA ARG A 92 7.84 4.39 2.11
C ARG A 92 7.75 3.65 3.45
N ARG A 93 7.23 4.31 4.47
CA ARG A 93 7.06 3.71 5.79
C ARG A 93 6.09 2.52 5.73
N LEU A 94 4.96 2.70 5.05
CA LEU A 94 3.99 1.62 4.83
C LEU A 94 4.61 0.48 4.05
N LEU A 95 5.32 0.78 2.95
CA LEU A 95 5.94 -0.23 2.13
C LEU A 95 6.95 -1.04 2.94
N ARG A 96 7.80 -0.38 3.73
CA ARG A 96 8.78 -1.08 4.56
C ARG A 96 8.12 -1.97 5.60
N ALA A 97 6.98 -1.55 6.15
CA ALA A 97 6.23 -2.39 7.08
C ALA A 97 5.69 -3.64 6.39
N LEU A 98 5.16 -3.49 5.17
CA LEU A 98 4.70 -4.65 4.40
C LEU A 98 5.84 -5.60 4.08
N LEU A 99 7.02 -5.09 3.74
CA LEU A 99 8.18 -5.94 3.47
C LEU A 99 8.59 -6.73 4.72
N GLN A 100 8.49 -6.12 5.90
CA GLN A 100 8.76 -6.84 7.15
C GLN A 100 7.73 -7.94 7.38
N VAL A 101 6.46 -7.68 7.11
CA VAL A 101 5.41 -8.70 7.23
C VAL A 101 5.69 -9.85 6.26
N ALA A 102 6.04 -9.53 5.01
CA ALA A 102 6.35 -10.54 4.02
C ALA A 102 7.53 -11.41 4.45
N ARG A 103 8.59 -10.78 4.97
CA ARG A 103 9.75 -11.53 5.49
C ARG A 103 9.38 -12.42 6.67
N GLY A 104 8.53 -11.93 7.56
CA GLY A 104 8.07 -12.71 8.71
C GLY A 104 7.27 -13.94 8.30
N HIS A 105 6.62 -13.92 7.15
CA HIS A 105 5.92 -15.06 6.58
C HIS A 105 6.79 -15.88 5.63
N ARG A 106 8.09 -15.58 5.56
CA ARG A 106 9.07 -16.28 4.73
C ARG A 106 8.73 -16.22 3.24
N ALA A 107 8.14 -15.12 2.80
CA ALA A 107 7.94 -14.90 1.38
C ALA A 107 9.29 -14.73 0.69
N GLU A 108 9.42 -15.32 -0.49
CA GLU A 108 10.67 -15.25 -1.27
C GLU A 108 10.68 -14.03 -2.17
N ARG A 109 9.49 -13.55 -2.53
CA ARG A 109 9.33 -12.45 -3.48
C ARG A 109 8.10 -11.64 -3.11
N VAL A 110 8.19 -10.33 -3.37
CA VAL A 110 7.04 -9.41 -3.29
C VAL A 110 6.83 -8.84 -4.68
N PHE A 111 5.58 -8.81 -5.13
CA PHE A 111 5.27 -8.20 -6.42
C PHE A 111 4.02 -7.31 -6.32
N LEU A 112 3.85 -6.46 -7.31
CA LEU A 112 2.75 -5.51 -7.38
C LEU A 112 2.47 -5.13 -8.83
N GLU A 113 1.29 -4.56 -9.08
CA GLU A 113 0.96 -3.88 -10.32
C GLU A 113 0.86 -2.37 -10.04
N VAL A 114 1.32 -1.58 -10.99
CA VAL A 114 1.26 -0.11 -10.87
C VAL A 114 0.96 0.49 -12.23
N ARG A 115 0.17 1.57 -12.25
CA ARG A 115 -0.11 2.28 -13.50
C ARG A 115 1.17 2.94 -14.03
N PRO A 116 1.49 2.81 -15.33
CA PRO A 116 2.65 3.50 -15.89
C PRO A 116 2.60 5.01 -15.69
N SER A 117 1.41 5.58 -15.56
CA SER A 117 1.24 7.00 -15.33
C SER A 117 1.52 7.45 -13.89
N ASN A 118 1.69 6.49 -12.95
CA ASN A 118 1.91 6.82 -11.55
C ASN A 118 3.41 6.92 -11.25
N ASP A 119 4.02 8.04 -11.68
CA ASP A 119 5.46 8.24 -11.57
C ASP A 119 5.94 8.22 -10.11
N ALA A 120 5.17 8.78 -9.20
CA ALA A 120 5.56 8.85 -7.79
C ALA A 120 5.64 7.45 -7.17
N ALA A 121 4.67 6.58 -7.48
CA ALA A 121 4.67 5.21 -6.97
C ALA A 121 5.83 4.41 -7.56
N ILE A 122 6.04 4.53 -8.88
CA ILE A 122 7.14 3.83 -9.55
C ILE A 122 8.48 4.23 -8.94
N ALA A 123 8.68 5.53 -8.69
CA ALA A 123 9.92 6.02 -8.08
C ALA A 123 10.08 5.46 -6.66
N LEU A 124 8.99 5.37 -5.88
CA LEU A 124 9.02 4.78 -4.56
C LEU A 124 9.47 3.32 -4.62
N TYR A 125 8.86 2.54 -5.50
CA TYR A 125 9.17 1.11 -5.61
C TYR A 125 10.60 0.89 -6.09
N HIS A 126 11.06 1.62 -7.11
CA HIS A 126 12.45 1.54 -7.55
C HIS A 126 13.41 1.90 -6.41
N GLY A 127 13.07 2.95 -5.65
CA GLY A 127 13.91 3.37 -4.54
C GLY A 127 14.06 2.32 -3.44
N GLU A 128 13.11 1.40 -3.35
CA GLU A 128 13.16 0.31 -2.36
C GLU A 128 13.62 -1.01 -2.97
N GLY A 129 14.09 -0.99 -4.22
CA GLY A 129 14.74 -2.14 -4.83
C GLY A 129 13.87 -2.97 -5.77
N PHE A 130 12.63 -2.57 -6.01
CA PHE A 130 11.77 -3.27 -6.97
C PHE A 130 12.24 -3.00 -8.39
N ASN A 131 12.09 -4.01 -9.25
CA ASN A 131 12.38 -3.89 -10.68
C ASN A 131 11.17 -4.30 -11.49
N GLU A 132 11.04 -3.72 -12.67
CA GLU A 132 9.98 -4.10 -13.60
C GLU A 132 10.26 -5.49 -14.16
N ILE A 133 9.26 -6.38 -14.11
CA ILE A 133 9.39 -7.75 -14.62
C ILE A 133 8.40 -8.06 -15.73
N GLY A 134 7.44 -7.17 -16.02
CA GLY A 134 6.48 -7.42 -17.08
C GLY A 134 5.41 -6.36 -17.16
N ARG A 135 4.43 -6.63 -18.00
CA ARG A 135 3.26 -5.77 -18.18
C ARG A 135 2.00 -6.63 -18.26
N ARG A 136 0.89 -6.07 -17.75
CA ARG A 136 -0.44 -6.61 -17.97
C ARG A 136 -1.18 -5.63 -18.86
N PRO A 137 -1.46 -5.99 -20.14
CA PRO A 137 -2.16 -5.07 -21.03
C PRO A 137 -3.59 -4.81 -20.57
N ARG A 138 -4.04 -3.55 -20.67
CA ARG A 138 -5.41 -3.13 -20.42
C ARG A 138 -5.93 -3.57 -19.05
N TYR A 139 -5.09 -3.49 -18.05
CA TYR A 139 -5.39 -3.99 -16.70
C TYR A 139 -6.28 -3.06 -15.92
N TYR A 140 -6.03 -1.74 -16.01
CA TYR A 140 -6.73 -0.73 -15.21
C TYR A 140 -7.78 0.00 -16.04
N PRO A 141 -8.94 0.36 -15.44
CA PRO A 141 -9.83 1.33 -16.08
C PRO A 141 -9.13 2.69 -16.19
N ALA A 142 -9.42 3.41 -17.26
CA ALA A 142 -8.86 4.74 -17.51
C ALA A 142 -9.88 5.57 -18.26
N ILE A 143 -9.71 6.90 -18.21
CA ILE A 143 -10.57 7.80 -18.94
C ILE A 143 -10.35 7.54 -20.44
N GLY A 144 -11.45 7.27 -21.16
CA GLY A 144 -11.39 6.98 -22.59
C GLY A 144 -10.93 5.57 -22.95
N GLY A 145 -10.82 4.66 -21.98
CA GLY A 145 -10.41 3.28 -22.27
C GLY A 145 -9.79 2.57 -21.08
N ARG A 146 -8.61 2.00 -21.31
CA ARG A 146 -7.90 1.24 -20.27
C ARG A 146 -6.42 1.55 -20.33
N GLU A 147 -5.76 1.36 -19.22
CA GLU A 147 -4.31 1.55 -19.06
C GLU A 147 -3.67 0.21 -18.69
N ASP A 148 -2.46 -0.03 -19.21
CA ASP A 148 -1.70 -1.22 -18.83
C ASP A 148 -1.27 -1.14 -17.35
N ALA A 149 -0.83 -2.26 -16.81
CA ALA A 149 -0.12 -2.28 -15.53
C ALA A 149 1.34 -2.66 -15.77
N LEU A 150 2.26 -1.96 -15.11
CA LEU A 150 3.61 -2.46 -14.93
C LEU A 150 3.58 -3.48 -13.80
N VAL A 151 4.24 -4.60 -13.97
CA VAL A 151 4.42 -5.57 -12.90
C VAL A 151 5.84 -5.41 -12.37
N MET A 152 5.96 -5.16 -11.07
CA MET A 152 7.26 -4.97 -10.43
C MET A 152 7.44 -6.00 -9.33
N ALA A 153 8.69 -6.39 -9.08
CA ALA A 153 9.00 -7.40 -8.07
C ALA A 153 10.28 -7.06 -7.31
N LEU A 154 10.33 -7.56 -6.08
CA LEU A 154 11.49 -7.48 -5.21
C LEU A 154 11.75 -8.89 -4.68
N GLU A 155 12.98 -9.39 -4.89
CA GLU A 155 13.40 -10.66 -4.30
C GLU A 155 13.81 -10.42 -2.85
N LEU A 156 13.30 -11.25 -1.94
CA LEU A 156 13.60 -11.14 -0.50
C LEU A 156 14.68 -12.11 -0.05
N LEU A 157 15.01 -13.07 -0.89
CA LEU A 157 16.04 -14.07 -0.58
C LEU A 157 17.24 -13.94 -1.51
#